data_fac6fcad5614b80042f1c4ac563e91fa
#
_entry.id   fac6fcad5614b80042f1c4ac563e91fa
#
_cell.length_a   1.000
_cell.length_b   1.000
_cell.length_c   1.000
_cell.angle_alpha   90.00
_cell.angle_beta   90.00
_cell.angle_gamma   90.00
#
_symmetry.space_group_name_H-M   'P 1'
#
loop_
_entity.id
_entity.type
_entity.pdbx_description
1 polymer ?
#
loop_
_entity_poly.entity_id
_entity_poly.type
_entity_poly.pdbx_seq_one_letter_code
_entity_poly.pdbx_strand_id
1 'polypeptide(L)'
;MAEAADPVVIVSAARTPLGRFMGELSPLPAHKLGSHVISAALERAKLAPEKVDEVFMGCVLPAGQGQAPARQAARAAGLPDATGATTVNKVCGSGMKATMLAHDIIRAGSADIVVSGGMESMSNAPYLLAKARGGYRVGHDRIIDHMMMDGLEDAYETGRSMGDFGEATAEAYQFTRKDQDAYAMETLSRARKAVEGGAFKAEIAPITLAEKAGPRIIANDEHPLKVDPAKIPGLKPAFRANGTITPAASSANADGAAALVLTKRSRADRDGLPVLAEIKGHATHSQEPQWFTTAPIPAIRKLLDKVGWAASDVDLFEINEAFAVVAMAAQRDLGIPRDKLNINGGACALGHPIGATGARLIVTLLHALEAQNLKRGVAALCIGGGEATAIAVERLAH
;
A
#
# COMPACT_ATOMS: atom_id res chain seq x y z
N MET A 1 -4.92 33.42 22.15
CA MET A 1 -5.42 32.04 22.00
C MET A 1 -4.90 31.54 20.66
N ALA A 2 -4.15 30.44 20.63
CA ALA A 2 -3.75 29.86 19.34
C ALA A 2 -5.05 29.47 18.61
N GLU A 3 -5.22 29.98 17.40
CA GLU A 3 -6.33 29.61 16.53
C GLU A 3 -6.33 28.08 16.42
N ALA A 4 -7.47 27.45 16.69
CA ALA A 4 -7.57 26.01 16.59
C ALA A 4 -7.15 25.58 15.18
N ALA A 5 -6.10 24.77 15.06
CA ALA A 5 -5.56 24.40 13.77
C ALA A 5 -6.65 23.72 12.94
N ASP A 6 -6.89 24.24 11.72
CA ASP A 6 -7.80 23.64 10.75
C ASP A 6 -7.22 22.30 10.24
N PRO A 7 -7.76 21.16 10.68
CA PRO A 7 -7.14 19.87 10.41
C PRO A 7 -7.28 19.45 8.96
N VAL A 8 -6.34 18.65 8.48
CA VAL A 8 -6.44 17.98 7.19
C VAL A 8 -7.28 16.72 7.35
N VAL A 9 -8.31 16.60 6.50
CA VAL A 9 -9.25 15.49 6.50
C VAL A 9 -9.21 14.72 5.19
N ILE A 10 -9.53 13.44 5.27
CA ILE A 10 -9.77 12.57 4.12
C ILE A 10 -11.27 12.62 3.83
N VAL A 11 -11.62 13.04 2.63
CA VAL A 11 -13.02 13.19 2.20
C VAL A 11 -13.47 12.06 1.28
N SER A 12 -12.54 11.28 0.74
CA SER A 12 -12.84 10.10 -0.07
C SER A 12 -11.68 9.12 -0.08
N ALA A 13 -12.01 7.84 -0.27
CA ALA A 13 -11.06 6.76 -0.38
C ALA A 13 -11.60 5.67 -1.33
N ALA A 14 -10.73 5.17 -2.22
CA ALA A 14 -11.07 4.09 -3.13
C ALA A 14 -9.82 3.26 -3.45
N ARG A 15 -10.01 1.97 -3.78
CA ARG A 15 -8.97 1.12 -4.35
C ARG A 15 -9.53 0.23 -5.47
N THR A 16 -8.65 -0.25 -6.33
CA THR A 16 -8.99 -1.36 -7.23
C THR A 16 -9.12 -2.67 -6.43
N PRO A 17 -9.74 -3.72 -6.97
CA PRO A 17 -9.37 -5.07 -6.58
C PRO A 17 -7.86 -5.25 -6.78
N LEU A 18 -7.25 -6.19 -6.04
CA LEU A 18 -5.85 -6.57 -6.21
C LEU A 18 -5.75 -7.81 -7.09
N GLY A 19 -5.05 -7.66 -8.23
CA GLY A 19 -4.76 -8.77 -9.15
C GLY A 19 -3.49 -9.50 -8.71
N ARG A 20 -3.44 -10.82 -8.92
CA ARG A 20 -2.22 -11.60 -8.78
C ARG A 20 -1.20 -11.20 -9.84
N PHE A 21 0.07 -11.47 -9.57
CA PHE A 21 1.11 -11.40 -10.59
C PHE A 21 0.72 -12.24 -11.82
N MET A 22 0.75 -11.62 -13.00
CA MET A 22 0.27 -12.20 -14.26
C MET A 22 -1.19 -12.70 -14.23
N GLY A 23 -2.01 -12.11 -13.34
CA GLY A 23 -3.42 -12.44 -13.13
C GLY A 23 -4.40 -11.54 -13.89
N GLU A 24 -5.58 -11.37 -13.31
CA GLU A 24 -6.73 -10.72 -13.97
C GLU A 24 -6.48 -9.25 -14.33
N LEU A 25 -5.65 -8.52 -13.57
CA LEU A 25 -5.31 -7.13 -13.84
C LEU A 25 -4.07 -6.93 -14.71
N SER A 26 -3.36 -8.00 -15.08
CA SER A 26 -2.15 -7.93 -15.90
C SER A 26 -2.31 -7.21 -17.27
N PRO A 27 -3.50 -7.13 -17.89
CA PRO A 27 -3.66 -6.33 -19.11
C PRO A 27 -3.56 -4.83 -18.91
N LEU A 28 -3.61 -4.34 -17.64
CA LEU A 28 -3.66 -2.92 -17.33
C LEU A 28 -2.32 -2.41 -16.80
N PRO A 29 -1.68 -1.41 -17.45
CA PRO A 29 -0.53 -0.74 -16.89
C PRO A 29 -0.90 0.10 -15.66
N ALA A 30 0.08 0.38 -14.80
CA ALA A 30 -0.14 1.05 -13.51
C ALA A 30 -0.92 2.37 -13.63
N HIS A 31 -0.60 3.22 -14.60
CA HIS A 31 -1.29 4.51 -14.77
C HIS A 31 -2.78 4.37 -15.13
N LYS A 32 -3.21 3.25 -15.74
CA LYS A 32 -4.63 2.96 -15.99
C LYS A 32 -5.35 2.52 -14.71
N LEU A 33 -4.69 1.72 -13.87
CA LEU A 33 -5.19 1.39 -12.53
C LEU A 33 -5.30 2.66 -11.67
N GLY A 34 -4.26 3.52 -11.74
CA GLY A 34 -4.24 4.82 -11.05
C GLY A 34 -5.37 5.74 -11.51
N SER A 35 -5.60 5.87 -12.83
CA SER A 35 -6.69 6.72 -13.33
C SER A 35 -8.06 6.24 -12.85
N HIS A 36 -8.28 4.93 -12.81
CA HIS A 36 -9.53 4.33 -12.37
C HIS A 36 -9.85 4.69 -10.91
N VAL A 37 -8.89 4.58 -10.01
CA VAL A 37 -9.11 4.90 -8.59
C VAL A 37 -9.21 6.40 -8.32
N ILE A 38 -8.49 7.24 -9.09
CA ILE A 38 -8.64 8.69 -9.01
C ILE A 38 -10.07 9.08 -9.38
N SER A 39 -10.57 8.61 -10.54
CA SER A 39 -11.96 8.86 -10.95
C SER A 39 -12.97 8.39 -9.91
N ALA A 40 -12.80 7.16 -9.39
CA ALA A 40 -13.68 6.61 -8.37
C ALA A 40 -13.65 7.41 -7.05
N ALA A 41 -12.48 7.89 -6.63
CA ALA A 41 -12.36 8.70 -5.43
C ALA A 41 -13.04 10.07 -5.59
N LEU A 42 -12.91 10.71 -6.75
CA LEU A 42 -13.60 11.97 -7.06
C LEU A 42 -15.12 11.79 -7.11
N GLU A 43 -15.59 10.73 -7.75
CA GLU A 43 -17.02 10.40 -7.83
C GLU A 43 -17.62 10.19 -6.43
N ARG A 44 -16.95 9.41 -5.58
CA ARG A 44 -17.37 9.17 -4.18
C ARG A 44 -17.43 10.45 -3.35
N ALA A 45 -16.47 11.36 -3.56
CA ALA A 45 -16.45 12.67 -2.93
C ALA A 45 -17.49 13.63 -3.50
N LYS A 46 -18.11 13.29 -4.65
CA LYS A 46 -18.93 14.21 -5.46
C LYS A 46 -18.17 15.49 -5.79
N LEU A 47 -16.88 15.36 -6.04
CA LEU A 47 -15.95 16.46 -6.29
C LEU A 47 -15.71 16.62 -7.80
N ALA A 48 -15.93 17.83 -8.30
CA ALA A 48 -15.61 18.16 -9.69
C ALA A 48 -14.09 18.12 -9.91
N PRO A 49 -13.60 17.50 -11.00
CA PRO A 49 -12.16 17.37 -11.28
C PRO A 49 -11.41 18.71 -11.28
N GLU A 50 -12.07 19.79 -11.69
CA GLU A 50 -11.49 21.14 -11.79
C GLU A 50 -11.12 21.75 -10.42
N LYS A 51 -11.60 21.17 -9.33
CA LYS A 51 -11.29 21.63 -7.97
C LYS A 51 -10.00 21.04 -7.41
N VAL A 52 -9.39 20.06 -8.10
CA VAL A 52 -8.17 19.40 -7.64
C VAL A 52 -6.94 20.21 -8.06
N ASP A 53 -6.14 20.62 -7.09
CA ASP A 53 -4.93 21.41 -7.32
C ASP A 53 -3.74 20.52 -7.70
N GLU A 54 -3.55 19.41 -6.98
CA GLU A 54 -2.38 18.55 -7.09
C GLU A 54 -2.74 17.06 -6.96
N VAL A 55 -1.94 16.20 -7.62
CA VAL A 55 -2.01 14.74 -7.54
C VAL A 55 -0.64 14.17 -7.17
N PHE A 56 -0.57 13.38 -6.11
CA PHE A 56 0.60 12.59 -5.75
C PHE A 56 0.29 11.11 -5.87
N MET A 57 0.98 10.40 -6.78
CA MET A 57 0.81 8.94 -6.93
C MET A 57 2.14 8.22 -6.75
N GLY A 58 2.15 7.27 -5.81
CA GLY A 58 3.25 6.33 -5.65
C GLY A 58 3.35 5.38 -6.85
N CYS A 59 4.55 5.18 -7.36
CA CYS A 59 4.88 4.17 -8.38
C CYS A 59 6.36 3.85 -8.29
N VAL A 60 6.69 2.58 -8.13
CA VAL A 60 8.08 2.12 -7.93
C VAL A 60 8.70 1.61 -9.21
N LEU A 61 7.89 1.02 -10.08
CA LEU A 61 8.34 0.35 -11.30
C LEU A 61 7.88 1.12 -12.56
N PRO A 62 8.43 2.35 -12.79
CA PRO A 62 7.95 3.21 -13.87
C PRO A 62 8.57 2.91 -15.24
N ALA A 63 9.55 2.01 -15.34
CA ALA A 63 10.21 1.72 -16.61
C ALA A 63 9.19 1.25 -17.66
N GLY A 64 9.29 1.80 -18.87
CA GLY A 64 8.38 1.46 -19.98
C GLY A 64 6.99 2.09 -19.92
N GLN A 65 6.63 2.79 -18.85
CA GLN A 65 5.30 3.43 -18.72
C GLN A 65 5.19 4.80 -19.43
N GLY A 66 6.29 5.34 -19.94
CA GLY A 66 6.36 6.70 -20.49
C GLY A 66 6.63 7.75 -19.40
N GLN A 67 6.53 9.03 -19.78
CA GLN A 67 6.81 10.12 -18.85
C GLN A 67 5.74 10.25 -17.77
N ALA A 68 6.18 10.53 -16.53
CA ALA A 68 5.35 10.97 -15.43
C ALA A 68 4.06 10.13 -15.25
N PRO A 69 4.14 8.87 -14.80
CA PRO A 69 2.97 8.00 -14.67
C PRO A 69 1.81 8.61 -13.87
N ALA A 70 2.09 9.38 -12.79
CA ALA A 70 1.06 10.10 -12.04
C ALA A 70 0.31 11.13 -12.91
N ARG A 71 1.02 11.85 -13.78
CA ARG A 71 0.40 12.79 -14.71
C ARG A 71 -0.48 12.08 -15.73
N GLN A 72 -0.03 10.93 -16.24
CA GLN A 72 -0.83 10.12 -17.15
C GLN A 72 -2.12 9.64 -16.45
N ALA A 73 -2.02 9.17 -15.20
CA ALA A 73 -3.17 8.74 -14.41
C ALA A 73 -4.15 9.90 -14.16
N ALA A 74 -3.66 11.08 -13.75
CA ALA A 74 -4.47 12.27 -13.51
C ALA A 74 -5.26 12.70 -14.75
N ARG A 75 -4.59 12.85 -15.90
CA ARG A 75 -5.25 13.24 -17.16
C ARG A 75 -6.26 12.19 -17.63
N ALA A 76 -5.90 10.89 -17.52
CA ALA A 76 -6.81 9.82 -17.90
C ALA A 76 -8.03 9.70 -16.96
N ALA A 77 -7.93 10.21 -15.74
CA ALA A 77 -9.05 10.34 -14.80
C ALA A 77 -9.95 11.56 -15.08
N GLY A 78 -9.61 12.39 -16.06
CA GLY A 78 -10.40 13.56 -16.44
C GLY A 78 -10.03 14.85 -15.69
N LEU A 79 -8.91 14.88 -14.96
CA LEU A 79 -8.44 16.13 -14.35
C LEU A 79 -7.94 17.10 -15.41
N PRO A 80 -8.14 18.41 -15.20
CA PRO A 80 -7.70 19.42 -16.16
C PRO A 80 -6.19 19.49 -16.31
N ASP A 81 -5.72 20.04 -17.42
CA ASP A 81 -4.28 20.21 -17.68
C ASP A 81 -3.60 21.16 -16.68
N ALA A 82 -4.36 22.00 -15.99
CA ALA A 82 -3.88 22.90 -14.95
C ALA A 82 -3.54 22.17 -13.62
N THR A 83 -4.11 20.99 -13.37
CA THR A 83 -3.80 20.21 -12.15
C THR A 83 -2.38 19.69 -12.21
N GLY A 84 -1.55 19.98 -11.19
CA GLY A 84 -0.21 19.40 -11.03
C GLY A 84 -0.26 17.90 -10.78
N ALA A 85 0.82 17.16 -11.11
CA ALA A 85 0.90 15.74 -10.79
C ALA A 85 2.34 15.28 -10.62
N THR A 86 2.62 14.60 -9.51
CA THR A 86 3.96 14.11 -9.15
C THR A 86 3.94 12.62 -8.88
N THR A 87 4.86 11.89 -9.53
CA THR A 87 5.12 10.48 -9.23
C THR A 87 6.11 10.38 -8.07
N VAL A 88 5.73 9.64 -7.03
CA VAL A 88 6.53 9.47 -5.80
C VAL A 88 7.09 8.06 -5.76
N ASN A 89 8.40 7.93 -5.56
CA ASN A 89 9.05 6.65 -5.27
C ASN A 89 9.72 6.70 -3.89
N LYS A 90 9.23 5.90 -2.98
CA LYS A 90 9.79 5.54 -1.68
C LYS A 90 9.64 4.03 -1.47
N VAL A 91 9.94 3.25 -2.50
CA VAL A 91 9.75 1.81 -2.54
C VAL A 91 8.34 1.43 -2.01
N CYS A 92 8.21 0.45 -1.11
CA CYS A 92 6.92 0.00 -0.55
C CYS A 92 6.09 1.14 0.09
N GLY A 93 6.77 2.19 0.58
CA GLY A 93 6.13 3.34 1.24
C GLY A 93 5.57 4.41 0.32
N SER A 94 5.71 4.27 -1.01
CA SER A 94 5.40 5.34 -1.98
C SER A 94 3.99 5.89 -1.85
N GLY A 95 2.97 5.03 -1.78
CA GLY A 95 1.57 5.45 -1.68
C GLY A 95 1.24 6.17 -0.35
N MET A 96 1.81 5.70 0.77
CA MET A 96 1.65 6.40 2.05
C MET A 96 2.43 7.71 2.07
N LYS A 97 3.65 7.74 1.50
CA LYS A 97 4.44 8.97 1.39
C LYS A 97 3.74 10.01 0.51
N ALA A 98 3.07 9.61 -0.54
CA ALA A 98 2.22 10.48 -1.35
C ALA A 98 1.11 11.15 -0.49
N THR A 99 0.45 10.38 0.39
CA THR A 99 -0.56 10.90 1.32
C THR A 99 0.05 11.83 2.37
N MET A 100 1.24 11.53 2.89
CA MET A 100 1.96 12.39 3.84
C MET A 100 2.34 13.73 3.18
N LEU A 101 2.83 13.71 1.93
CA LEU A 101 3.14 14.93 1.18
C LEU A 101 1.88 15.77 0.91
N ALA A 102 0.78 15.14 0.52
CA ALA A 102 -0.51 15.80 0.35
C ALA A 102 -0.98 16.51 1.63
N HIS A 103 -0.90 15.82 2.77
CA HIS A 103 -1.18 16.41 4.08
C HIS A 103 -0.30 17.64 4.35
N ASP A 104 1.00 17.55 4.10
CA ASP A 104 1.96 18.61 4.45
C ASP A 104 1.76 19.85 3.56
N ILE A 105 1.53 19.71 2.25
CA ILE A 105 1.30 20.85 1.36
C ILE A 105 -0.04 21.55 1.62
N ILE A 106 -1.09 20.79 2.00
CA ILE A 106 -2.38 21.38 2.42
C ILE A 106 -2.19 22.18 3.71
N ARG A 107 -1.45 21.64 4.68
CA ARG A 107 -1.13 22.36 5.92
C ARG A 107 -0.31 23.62 5.66
N ALA A 108 0.62 23.56 4.72
CA ALA A 108 1.44 24.71 4.31
C ALA A 108 0.65 25.77 3.53
N GLY A 109 -0.56 25.46 3.06
CA GLY A 109 -1.38 26.35 2.25
C GLY A 109 -0.93 26.44 0.80
N SER A 110 -0.13 25.48 0.31
CA SER A 110 0.33 25.42 -1.08
C SER A 110 -0.71 24.81 -2.03
N ALA A 111 -1.67 24.05 -1.49
CA ALA A 111 -2.80 23.49 -2.20
C ALA A 111 -3.99 23.34 -1.24
N ASP A 112 -5.21 23.39 -1.78
CA ASP A 112 -6.44 23.23 -1.01
C ASP A 112 -7.01 21.83 -1.09
N ILE A 113 -7.08 21.24 -2.29
CA ILE A 113 -7.62 19.89 -2.53
C ILE A 113 -6.57 19.07 -3.28
N VAL A 114 -6.17 17.97 -2.69
CA VAL A 114 -5.13 17.09 -3.22
C VAL A 114 -5.64 15.66 -3.32
N VAL A 115 -5.41 15.03 -4.47
CA VAL A 115 -5.55 13.58 -4.61
C VAL A 115 -4.19 12.94 -4.32
N SER A 116 -4.18 11.97 -3.42
CA SER A 116 -2.98 11.18 -3.12
C SER A 116 -3.27 9.70 -3.25
N GLY A 117 -2.24 8.92 -3.57
CA GLY A 117 -2.44 7.50 -3.70
C GLY A 117 -1.19 6.77 -4.15
N GLY A 118 -1.43 5.62 -4.78
CA GLY A 118 -0.38 4.83 -5.40
C GLY A 118 -0.96 3.83 -6.39
N MET A 119 -0.12 3.42 -7.31
CA MET A 119 -0.45 2.51 -8.38
C MET A 119 0.76 1.65 -8.71
N GLU A 120 0.56 0.38 -8.95
CA GLU A 120 1.62 -0.51 -9.42
C GLU A 120 1.04 -1.60 -10.31
N SER A 121 1.76 -1.95 -11.35
CA SER A 121 1.52 -3.16 -12.12
C SER A 121 2.84 -3.93 -12.19
N MET A 122 3.03 -4.83 -11.24
CA MET A 122 4.25 -5.66 -11.17
C MET A 122 4.28 -6.63 -12.36
N SER A 123 3.13 -7.03 -12.86
CA SER A 123 2.97 -7.87 -14.06
C SER A 123 3.52 -7.19 -15.33
N ASN A 124 3.54 -5.87 -15.40
CA ASN A 124 4.00 -5.09 -16.54
C ASN A 124 5.40 -4.49 -16.37
N ALA A 125 6.11 -4.81 -15.27
CA ALA A 125 7.49 -4.40 -15.09
C ALA A 125 8.37 -5.06 -16.16
N PRO A 126 9.10 -4.28 -16.99
CA PRO A 126 9.86 -4.84 -18.10
C PRO A 126 11.19 -5.45 -17.66
N TYR A 127 11.78 -6.24 -18.53
CA TYR A 127 13.19 -6.60 -18.43
C TYR A 127 14.09 -5.52 -19.02
N LEU A 128 15.27 -5.33 -18.44
CA LEU A 128 16.22 -4.27 -18.75
C LEU A 128 17.49 -4.83 -19.39
N LEU A 129 18.03 -4.09 -20.33
CA LEU A 129 19.34 -4.33 -20.97
C LEU A 129 20.28 -3.18 -20.63
N ALA A 130 20.93 -3.24 -19.46
CA ALA A 130 21.68 -2.13 -18.88
C ALA A 130 22.82 -1.59 -19.80
N LYS A 131 23.47 -2.47 -20.57
CA LYS A 131 24.57 -2.11 -21.45
C LYS A 131 24.15 -1.80 -22.90
N ALA A 132 22.86 -1.89 -23.24
CA ALA A 132 22.40 -1.74 -24.64
C ALA A 132 22.80 -0.40 -25.25
N ARG A 133 22.80 0.70 -24.50
CA ARG A 133 23.16 2.04 -24.99
C ARG A 133 24.62 2.13 -25.43
N GLY A 134 25.52 1.50 -24.69
CA GLY A 134 26.96 1.45 -25.03
C GLY A 134 27.33 0.31 -25.98
N GLY A 135 26.38 -0.59 -26.24
CA GLY A 135 26.54 -1.82 -27.04
C GLY A 135 27.13 -2.97 -26.24
N TYR A 136 26.66 -4.17 -26.58
CA TYR A 136 27.20 -5.44 -26.10
C TYR A 136 28.41 -5.79 -26.96
N ARG A 137 29.57 -5.81 -26.34
CA ARG A 137 30.84 -6.11 -27.02
C ARG A 137 31.03 -7.62 -27.17
N VAL A 138 32.19 -8.15 -26.78
CA VAL A 138 32.51 -9.59 -26.81
C VAL A 138 32.07 -10.21 -25.48
N GLY A 139 31.45 -11.38 -25.55
CA GLY A 139 31.00 -12.15 -24.38
C GLY A 139 29.47 -12.06 -24.12
N HIS A 140 29.02 -12.89 -23.17
CA HIS A 140 27.64 -12.93 -22.76
C HIS A 140 27.32 -11.81 -21.76
N ASP A 141 26.04 -11.38 -21.71
CA ASP A 141 25.52 -10.50 -20.68
C ASP A 141 24.11 -10.98 -20.24
N ARG A 142 23.55 -10.37 -19.24
CA ARG A 142 22.27 -10.76 -18.64
C ARG A 142 21.17 -9.77 -18.97
N ILE A 143 19.95 -10.30 -19.02
CA ILE A 143 18.70 -9.54 -18.97
C ILE A 143 18.34 -9.38 -17.50
N ILE A 144 17.97 -8.16 -17.07
CA ILE A 144 17.71 -7.80 -15.68
C ILE A 144 16.22 -7.59 -15.52
N ASP A 145 15.61 -8.27 -14.55
CA ASP A 145 14.22 -8.04 -14.18
C ASP A 145 14.10 -6.73 -13.39
N HIS A 146 13.39 -5.74 -13.95
CA HIS A 146 13.16 -4.44 -13.30
C HIS A 146 12.44 -4.59 -11.95
N MET A 147 11.46 -5.50 -11.85
CA MET A 147 10.74 -5.75 -10.61
C MET A 147 11.68 -6.24 -9.50
N MET A 148 12.58 -7.16 -9.83
CA MET A 148 13.55 -7.65 -8.87
C MET A 148 14.56 -6.57 -8.50
N MET A 149 15.23 -5.98 -9.48
CA MET A 149 16.37 -5.06 -9.27
C MET A 149 15.95 -3.79 -8.51
N ASP A 150 14.82 -3.17 -8.89
CA ASP A 150 14.42 -1.87 -8.37
C ASP A 150 13.34 -1.96 -7.28
N GLY A 151 12.77 -3.16 -7.06
CA GLY A 151 11.69 -3.34 -6.11
C GLY A 151 11.93 -4.36 -5.00
N LEU A 152 12.65 -5.47 -5.27
CA LEU A 152 12.67 -6.64 -4.39
C LEU A 152 14.09 -7.11 -4.00
N GLU A 153 15.14 -6.57 -4.60
CA GLU A 153 16.54 -6.80 -4.21
C GLU A 153 17.07 -5.61 -3.41
N ASP A 154 18.05 -5.88 -2.55
CA ASP A 154 18.73 -4.84 -1.80
C ASP A 154 19.67 -4.03 -2.70
N ALA A 155 19.63 -2.71 -2.56
CA ALA A 155 20.47 -1.81 -3.35
C ALA A 155 21.93 -1.77 -2.90
N TYR A 156 22.22 -2.17 -1.67
CA TYR A 156 23.54 -2.08 -1.04
C TYR A 156 24.29 -3.42 -1.08
N GLU A 157 23.55 -4.55 -0.99
CA GLU A 157 24.07 -5.90 -1.12
C GLU A 157 23.48 -6.57 -2.37
N THR A 158 24.06 -6.29 -3.52
CA THR A 158 23.54 -6.75 -4.83
C THR A 158 23.26 -8.25 -4.86
N GLY A 159 22.07 -8.62 -5.31
CA GLY A 159 21.59 -10.00 -5.41
C GLY A 159 21.02 -10.57 -4.11
N ARG A 160 21.00 -9.79 -3.03
CA ARG A 160 20.34 -10.19 -1.79
C ARG A 160 18.86 -9.76 -1.83
N SER A 161 17.99 -10.73 -1.68
CA SER A 161 16.54 -10.46 -1.72
C SER A 161 16.01 -9.88 -0.41
N MET A 162 14.90 -9.16 -0.45
CA MET A 162 14.20 -8.69 0.76
C MET A 162 13.80 -9.85 1.68
N GLY A 163 13.56 -11.04 1.14
CA GLY A 163 13.25 -12.22 1.93
C GLY A 163 14.41 -12.74 2.78
N ASP A 164 15.65 -12.54 2.36
CA ASP A 164 16.83 -12.88 3.17
C ASP A 164 16.91 -12.07 4.46
N PHE A 165 16.48 -10.81 4.43
CA PHE A 165 16.36 -9.98 5.63
C PHE A 165 15.18 -10.40 6.49
N GLY A 166 14.09 -10.88 5.86
CA GLY A 166 12.96 -11.51 6.56
C GLY A 166 13.41 -12.72 7.38
N GLU A 167 14.24 -13.59 6.79
CA GLU A 167 14.82 -14.74 7.51
C GLU A 167 15.70 -14.31 8.69
N ALA A 168 16.51 -13.25 8.54
CA ALA A 168 17.30 -12.71 9.66
C ALA A 168 16.40 -12.23 10.81
N THR A 169 15.26 -11.63 10.50
CA THR A 169 14.27 -11.24 11.50
C THR A 169 13.59 -12.45 12.14
N ALA A 170 13.22 -13.46 11.36
CA ALA A 170 12.66 -14.70 11.90
C ALA A 170 13.63 -15.34 12.91
N GLU A 171 14.92 -15.38 12.60
CA GLU A 171 15.98 -15.89 13.46
C GLU A 171 16.13 -15.04 14.74
N ALA A 172 16.28 -13.72 14.60
CA ALA A 172 16.44 -12.81 15.75
C ALA A 172 15.24 -12.85 16.71
N TYR A 173 14.05 -12.99 16.17
CA TYR A 173 12.79 -13.07 16.94
C TYR A 173 12.42 -14.51 17.33
N GLN A 174 13.18 -15.52 16.89
CA GLN A 174 12.89 -16.93 17.11
C GLN A 174 11.49 -17.34 16.64
N PHE A 175 11.01 -16.74 15.54
CA PHE A 175 9.77 -17.14 14.90
C PHE A 175 10.00 -18.43 14.11
N THR A 176 9.36 -19.51 14.57
CA THR A 176 9.47 -20.79 13.90
C THR A 176 8.72 -20.82 12.57
N ARG A 177 9.02 -21.79 11.72
CA ARG A 177 8.23 -22.08 10.53
C ARG A 177 6.74 -22.27 10.86
N LYS A 178 6.46 -22.99 11.95
CA LYS A 178 5.10 -23.27 12.40
C LYS A 178 4.34 -21.99 12.78
N ASP A 179 4.99 -21.04 13.45
CA ASP A 179 4.39 -19.77 13.83
C ASP A 179 4.04 -18.94 12.59
N GLN A 180 4.93 -18.91 11.60
CA GLN A 180 4.74 -18.18 10.36
C GLN A 180 3.65 -18.82 9.48
N ASP A 181 3.60 -20.15 9.39
CA ASP A 181 2.53 -20.85 8.68
C ASP A 181 1.17 -20.62 9.35
N ALA A 182 1.12 -20.62 10.69
CA ALA A 182 -0.11 -20.32 11.43
C ALA A 182 -0.60 -18.88 11.15
N TYR A 183 0.32 -17.92 11.15
CA TYR A 183 0.01 -16.53 10.77
C TYR A 183 -0.50 -16.43 9.33
N ALA A 184 0.18 -17.09 8.38
CA ALA A 184 -0.19 -17.09 6.96
C ALA A 184 -1.58 -17.71 6.73
N MET A 185 -1.90 -18.80 7.40
CA MET A 185 -3.22 -19.44 7.34
C MET A 185 -4.30 -18.53 7.91
N GLU A 186 -4.02 -17.86 9.03
CA GLU A 186 -4.97 -16.94 9.65
C GLU A 186 -5.24 -15.72 8.76
N THR A 187 -4.20 -15.05 8.24
CA THR A 187 -4.39 -13.88 7.37
C THR A 187 -5.13 -14.27 6.08
N LEU A 188 -4.88 -15.45 5.51
CA LEU A 188 -5.63 -15.98 4.38
C LEU A 188 -7.10 -16.24 4.73
N SER A 189 -7.37 -16.84 5.89
CA SER A 189 -8.74 -17.07 6.35
C SER A 189 -9.52 -15.76 6.52
N ARG A 190 -8.87 -14.74 7.11
CA ARG A 190 -9.45 -13.39 7.28
C ARG A 190 -9.74 -12.74 5.93
N ALA A 191 -8.79 -12.79 5.00
CA ALA A 191 -8.95 -12.21 3.66
C ALA A 191 -10.08 -12.88 2.88
N ARG A 192 -10.19 -14.20 2.92
CA ARG A 192 -11.31 -14.93 2.31
C ARG A 192 -12.65 -14.53 2.89
N LYS A 193 -12.75 -14.54 4.22
CA LYS A 193 -13.98 -14.12 4.91
C LYS A 193 -14.35 -12.68 4.54
N ALA A 194 -13.38 -11.78 4.41
CA ALA A 194 -13.61 -10.40 4.02
C ALA A 194 -14.10 -10.28 2.56
N VAL A 195 -13.49 -11.02 1.63
CA VAL A 195 -13.92 -11.05 0.21
C VAL A 195 -15.33 -11.66 0.09
N GLU A 196 -15.55 -12.85 0.64
CA GLU A 196 -16.83 -13.58 0.54
C GLU A 196 -17.95 -12.88 1.30
N GLY A 197 -17.64 -12.32 2.47
CA GLY A 197 -18.58 -11.55 3.30
C GLY A 197 -18.83 -10.13 2.81
N GLY A 198 -18.10 -9.66 1.79
CA GLY A 198 -18.28 -8.35 1.19
C GLY A 198 -17.74 -7.18 2.01
N ALA A 199 -16.82 -7.43 2.96
CA ALA A 199 -16.19 -6.37 3.77
C ALA A 199 -15.44 -5.34 2.93
N PHE A 200 -14.94 -5.73 1.75
CA PHE A 200 -14.23 -4.85 0.83
C PHE A 200 -15.12 -4.13 -0.19
N LYS A 201 -16.44 -4.40 -0.23
CA LYS A 201 -17.31 -3.80 -1.25
C LYS A 201 -17.35 -2.27 -1.21
N ALA A 202 -17.28 -1.68 -0.05
CA ALA A 202 -17.30 -0.22 0.12
C ALA A 202 -16.01 0.44 -0.38
N GLU A 203 -14.86 -0.22 -0.25
CA GLU A 203 -13.57 0.34 -0.64
C GLU A 203 -13.19 0.05 -2.10
N ILE A 204 -13.60 -1.08 -2.66
CA ILE A 204 -13.26 -1.48 -4.03
C ILE A 204 -14.08 -0.67 -5.05
N ALA A 205 -13.38 -0.14 -6.05
CA ALA A 205 -13.93 0.34 -7.32
C ALA A 205 -13.76 -0.78 -8.35
N PRO A 206 -14.82 -1.50 -8.76
CA PRO A 206 -14.71 -2.59 -9.71
C PRO A 206 -14.18 -2.16 -11.06
N ILE A 207 -13.33 -2.97 -11.68
CA ILE A 207 -12.75 -2.71 -13.00
C ILE A 207 -13.50 -3.50 -14.05
N THR A 208 -13.88 -2.83 -15.15
CA THR A 208 -14.45 -3.50 -16.31
C THR A 208 -13.39 -3.64 -17.41
N LEU A 209 -13.03 -4.85 -17.76
CA LEU A 209 -12.16 -5.15 -18.88
C LEU A 209 -12.99 -5.42 -20.14
N ALA A 210 -12.62 -4.77 -21.24
CA ALA A 210 -13.18 -5.07 -22.56
C ALA A 210 -12.52 -6.36 -23.10
N GLU A 211 -13.28 -7.40 -23.26
CA GLU A 211 -12.82 -8.68 -23.82
C GLU A 211 -13.63 -9.04 -25.09
N LYS A 212 -13.07 -9.91 -25.95
CA LYS A 212 -13.75 -10.33 -27.19
C LYS A 212 -15.11 -10.99 -26.94
N ALA A 213 -15.26 -11.67 -25.80
CA ALA A 213 -16.51 -12.33 -25.39
C ALA A 213 -17.52 -11.39 -24.72
N GLY A 214 -17.19 -10.11 -24.53
CA GLY A 214 -17.98 -9.12 -23.82
C GLY A 214 -17.23 -8.59 -22.59
N PRO A 215 -17.75 -7.53 -21.94
CA PRO A 215 -17.09 -6.92 -20.79
C PRO A 215 -17.04 -7.89 -19.59
N ARG A 216 -15.88 -8.01 -18.96
CA ARG A 216 -15.68 -8.76 -17.70
C ARG A 216 -15.46 -7.80 -16.55
N ILE A 217 -16.26 -7.93 -15.48
CA ILE A 217 -16.14 -7.12 -14.27
C ILE A 217 -15.28 -7.87 -13.26
N ILE A 218 -14.22 -7.21 -12.79
CA ILE A 218 -13.36 -7.65 -11.69
C ILE A 218 -13.71 -6.81 -10.46
N ALA A 219 -14.28 -7.44 -9.44
CA ALA A 219 -14.80 -6.77 -8.25
C ALA A 219 -14.22 -7.34 -6.94
N ASN A 220 -13.39 -8.37 -6.99
CA ASN A 220 -12.82 -9.01 -5.82
C ASN A 220 -11.30 -9.11 -5.91
N ASP A 221 -10.64 -9.13 -4.77
CA ASP A 221 -9.23 -9.46 -4.69
C ASP A 221 -8.99 -10.90 -5.12
N GLU A 222 -8.08 -11.10 -6.07
CA GLU A 222 -7.91 -12.38 -6.74
C GLU A 222 -7.17 -13.43 -5.89
N HIS A 223 -6.09 -13.00 -5.20
CA HIS A 223 -5.15 -13.92 -4.56
C HIS A 223 -5.79 -14.80 -3.46
N PRO A 224 -6.62 -14.26 -2.53
CA PRO A 224 -7.21 -15.06 -1.46
C PRO A 224 -8.07 -16.22 -1.98
N LEU A 225 -8.72 -16.02 -3.13
CA LEU A 225 -9.64 -17.00 -3.73
C LEU A 225 -8.91 -18.13 -4.49
N LYS A 226 -7.62 -17.92 -4.82
CA LYS A 226 -6.82 -18.87 -5.63
C LYS A 226 -5.84 -19.71 -4.80
N VAL A 227 -5.54 -19.33 -3.57
CA VAL A 227 -4.61 -20.06 -2.69
C VAL A 227 -5.33 -21.27 -2.07
N ASP A 228 -4.70 -22.42 -2.07
CA ASP A 228 -5.18 -23.62 -1.37
C ASP A 228 -4.51 -23.69 0.02
N PRO A 229 -5.23 -23.48 1.13
CA PRO A 229 -4.64 -23.48 2.47
C PRO A 229 -4.05 -24.84 2.88
N ALA A 230 -4.55 -25.95 2.33
CA ALA A 230 -4.04 -27.28 2.63
C ALA A 230 -2.60 -27.50 2.15
N LYS A 231 -2.14 -26.69 1.18
CA LYS A 231 -0.78 -26.76 0.64
C LYS A 231 0.25 -25.99 1.46
N ILE A 232 -0.18 -25.05 2.32
CA ILE A 232 0.73 -24.16 3.07
C ILE A 232 1.77 -24.94 3.89
N PRO A 233 1.40 -25.96 4.71
CA PRO A 233 2.38 -26.69 5.50
C PRO A 233 3.44 -27.43 4.66
N GLY A 234 3.11 -27.80 3.42
CA GLY A 234 4.00 -28.50 2.50
C GLY A 234 4.91 -27.62 1.64
N LEU A 235 4.79 -26.28 1.74
CA LEU A 235 5.60 -25.34 0.95
C LEU A 235 7.07 -25.40 1.38
N LYS A 236 7.99 -25.26 0.42
CA LYS A 236 9.42 -25.12 0.69
C LYS A 236 9.75 -23.67 1.07
N PRO A 237 10.79 -23.45 1.89
CA PRO A 237 11.35 -22.11 2.08
C PRO A 237 11.70 -21.45 0.76
N ALA A 238 11.44 -20.13 0.64
CA ALA A 238 11.56 -19.41 -0.61
C ALA A 238 12.95 -18.75 -0.81
N PHE A 239 13.64 -18.38 0.28
CA PHE A 239 14.82 -17.52 0.22
C PHE A 239 16.11 -18.21 0.64
N ARG A 240 16.06 -19.13 1.60
CA ARG A 240 17.21 -19.90 2.05
C ARG A 240 16.86 -21.39 2.09
N ALA A 241 17.83 -22.25 1.76
CA ALA A 241 17.59 -23.71 1.74
C ALA A 241 17.07 -24.26 3.09
N ASN A 242 17.58 -23.74 4.20
CA ASN A 242 17.14 -24.09 5.56
C ASN A 242 16.35 -22.94 6.21
N GLY A 243 15.70 -22.09 5.41
CA GLY A 243 14.90 -20.98 5.89
C GLY A 243 13.54 -21.39 6.43
N THR A 244 12.81 -20.41 6.93
CA THR A 244 11.49 -20.60 7.53
C THR A 244 10.39 -19.88 6.77
N ILE A 245 10.75 -18.88 5.94
CA ILE A 245 9.78 -18.07 5.17
C ILE A 245 9.41 -18.79 3.88
N THR A 246 8.13 -19.04 3.72
CA THR A 246 7.54 -19.64 2.52
C THR A 246 6.87 -18.60 1.64
N PRO A 247 6.48 -18.95 0.40
CA PRO A 247 5.63 -18.08 -0.40
C PRO A 247 4.33 -17.65 0.30
N ALA A 248 3.77 -18.47 1.20
CA ALA A 248 2.57 -18.13 1.94
C ALA A 248 2.83 -17.13 3.10
N ALA A 249 4.04 -17.15 3.67
CA ALA A 249 4.49 -16.22 4.69
C ALA A 249 5.14 -14.94 4.12
N SER A 250 5.07 -14.77 2.80
CA SER A 250 5.55 -13.61 2.04
C SER A 250 4.38 -12.94 1.35
N SER A 251 4.46 -11.63 1.17
CA SER A 251 3.47 -10.93 0.32
C SER A 251 3.58 -11.40 -1.13
N ALA A 252 2.43 -11.58 -1.76
CA ALA A 252 2.40 -11.91 -3.18
C ALA A 252 2.65 -10.66 -4.04
N ASN A 253 3.44 -10.79 -5.11
CA ASN A 253 3.52 -9.77 -6.14
C ASN A 253 2.13 -9.55 -6.74
N ALA A 254 1.74 -8.31 -6.95
CA ALA A 254 0.37 -7.96 -7.31
C ALA A 254 0.28 -6.69 -8.16
N ASP A 255 -0.87 -6.54 -8.80
CA ASP A 255 -1.26 -5.33 -9.53
C ASP A 255 -2.40 -4.64 -8.80
N GLY A 256 -2.37 -3.31 -8.69
CA GLY A 256 -3.43 -2.58 -8.03
C GLY A 256 -3.13 -1.09 -7.84
N ALA A 257 -4.15 -0.36 -7.42
CA ALA A 257 -4.04 1.07 -7.11
C ALA A 257 -5.01 1.45 -5.99
N ALA A 258 -4.69 2.55 -5.31
CA ALA A 258 -5.54 3.17 -4.30
C ALA A 258 -5.39 4.70 -4.35
N ALA A 259 -6.48 5.43 -4.06
CA ALA A 259 -6.48 6.90 -4.03
C ALA A 259 -7.34 7.42 -2.88
N LEU A 260 -6.92 8.56 -2.34
CA LEU A 260 -7.59 9.33 -1.32
C LEU A 260 -7.70 10.78 -1.77
N VAL A 261 -8.77 11.46 -1.36
CA VAL A 261 -8.94 12.90 -1.57
C VAL A 261 -8.81 13.60 -0.21
N LEU A 262 -7.92 14.58 -0.14
CA LEU A 262 -7.58 15.32 1.08
C LEU A 262 -7.89 16.80 0.91
N THR A 263 -8.34 17.43 1.99
CA THR A 263 -8.50 18.90 2.09
C THR A 263 -8.50 19.34 3.57
N LYS A 264 -8.55 20.65 3.82
CA LYS A 264 -8.81 21.17 5.17
C LYS A 264 -10.25 20.92 5.60
N ARG A 265 -10.49 20.76 6.90
CA ARG A 265 -11.83 20.55 7.46
C ARG A 265 -12.79 21.70 7.10
N SER A 266 -12.36 22.94 7.24
CA SER A 266 -13.17 24.11 6.90
C SER A 266 -13.57 24.14 5.43
N ARG A 267 -12.69 23.65 4.54
CA ARG A 267 -12.97 23.52 3.11
C ARG A 267 -13.98 22.42 2.85
N ALA A 268 -13.84 21.27 3.49
CA ALA A 268 -14.80 20.17 3.38
C ALA A 268 -16.19 20.60 3.82
N ASP A 269 -16.29 21.27 4.98
CA ASP A 269 -17.58 21.77 5.51
C ASP A 269 -18.21 22.79 4.59
N ARG A 270 -17.44 23.75 4.07
CA ARG A 270 -17.92 24.77 3.13
C ARG A 270 -18.45 24.18 1.81
N ASP A 271 -17.77 23.18 1.29
CA ASP A 271 -18.09 22.57 0.00
C ASP A 271 -19.08 21.38 0.15
N GLY A 272 -19.53 21.06 1.39
CA GLY A 272 -20.43 19.95 1.68
C GLY A 272 -19.86 18.57 1.35
N LEU A 273 -18.53 18.41 1.45
CA LEU A 273 -17.86 17.14 1.19
C LEU A 273 -18.01 16.19 2.37
N PRO A 274 -18.15 14.87 2.13
CA PRO A 274 -18.13 13.90 3.21
C PRO A 274 -16.77 13.92 3.91
N VAL A 275 -16.74 13.70 5.22
CA VAL A 275 -15.49 13.59 5.98
C VAL A 275 -15.39 12.20 6.57
N LEU A 276 -14.44 11.42 6.07
CA LEU A 276 -14.21 10.04 6.53
C LEU A 276 -13.38 10.01 7.83
N ALA A 277 -12.29 10.78 7.87
CA ALA A 277 -11.42 10.87 9.03
C ALA A 277 -10.51 12.11 8.97
N GLU A 278 -10.00 12.53 10.11
CA GLU A 278 -8.89 13.46 10.26
C GLU A 278 -7.56 12.70 10.25
N ILE A 279 -6.53 13.25 9.59
CA ILE A 279 -5.15 12.79 9.75
C ILE A 279 -4.55 13.45 10.99
N LYS A 280 -4.37 12.67 12.06
CA LYS A 280 -3.81 13.18 13.32
C LYS A 280 -2.31 13.44 13.21
N GLY A 281 -1.63 12.67 12.39
CA GLY A 281 -0.19 12.83 12.15
C GLY A 281 0.37 11.67 11.36
N HIS A 282 1.65 11.83 11.01
CA HIS A 282 2.44 10.82 10.36
C HIS A 282 3.89 10.86 10.84
N ALA A 283 4.61 9.76 10.65
CA ALA A 283 6.02 9.63 11.01
C ALA A 283 6.77 8.76 10.00
N THR A 284 8.08 8.97 9.94
CA THR A 284 9.03 8.10 9.25
C THR A 284 10.11 7.64 10.23
N HIS A 285 10.66 6.47 9.95
CA HIS A 285 11.84 5.96 10.63
C HIS A 285 12.79 5.36 9.60
N SER A 286 14.09 5.46 9.87
CA SER A 286 15.15 4.85 9.08
C SER A 286 16.17 4.21 10.01
N GLN A 287 16.68 3.04 9.61
CA GLN A 287 17.65 2.23 10.34
C GLN A 287 18.51 1.43 9.35
N GLU A 288 19.35 0.53 9.82
CA GLU A 288 20.15 -0.33 8.95
C GLU A 288 19.27 -1.12 7.98
N PRO A 289 19.62 -1.20 6.68
CA PRO A 289 18.80 -1.84 5.64
C PRO A 289 18.40 -3.28 5.97
N GLN A 290 19.29 -4.05 6.57
CA GLN A 290 19.01 -5.45 6.94
C GLN A 290 17.85 -5.62 7.94
N TRP A 291 17.51 -4.58 8.69
CA TRP A 291 16.43 -4.59 9.69
C TRP A 291 15.17 -3.88 9.24
N PHE A 292 14.99 -3.65 7.93
CA PHE A 292 13.81 -2.95 7.41
C PHE A 292 12.49 -3.57 7.90
N THR A 293 12.45 -4.86 8.13
CA THR A 293 11.28 -5.60 8.61
C THR A 293 10.77 -5.16 9.97
N THR A 294 11.65 -4.64 10.83
CA THR A 294 11.30 -4.12 12.17
C THR A 294 11.11 -2.60 12.21
N ALA A 295 11.44 -1.90 11.13
CA ALA A 295 11.35 -0.44 11.04
C ALA A 295 9.92 0.14 11.32
N PRO A 296 8.81 -0.56 11.05
CA PRO A 296 7.47 -0.10 11.45
C PRO A 296 7.32 0.13 12.96
N ILE A 297 8.03 -0.64 13.80
CA ILE A 297 7.92 -0.55 15.26
C ILE A 297 8.31 0.85 15.77
N PRO A 298 9.55 1.34 15.53
CA PRO A 298 9.91 2.69 15.94
C PRO A 298 9.16 3.78 15.16
N ALA A 299 8.72 3.53 13.92
CA ALA A 299 7.89 4.49 13.19
C ALA A 299 6.53 4.69 13.88
N ILE A 300 5.88 3.60 14.31
CA ILE A 300 4.61 3.65 15.04
C ILE A 300 4.83 4.31 16.42
N ARG A 301 5.88 3.96 17.17
CA ARG A 301 6.18 4.61 18.46
C ARG A 301 6.33 6.13 18.31
N LYS A 302 7.14 6.59 17.34
CA LYS A 302 7.28 8.04 17.03
C LYS A 302 5.95 8.69 16.68
N LEU A 303 5.10 7.98 15.92
CA LEU A 303 3.78 8.49 15.55
C LEU A 303 2.89 8.63 16.78
N LEU A 304 2.81 7.59 17.61
CA LEU A 304 1.97 7.58 18.81
C LEU A 304 2.40 8.69 19.79
N ASP A 305 3.70 8.85 20.03
CA ASP A 305 4.25 9.94 20.83
C ASP A 305 3.85 11.33 20.26
N LYS A 306 3.97 11.49 18.93
CA LYS A 306 3.62 12.75 18.25
C LYS A 306 2.15 13.12 18.37
N VAL A 307 1.25 12.14 18.33
CA VAL A 307 -0.20 12.38 18.40
C VAL A 307 -0.76 12.25 19.82
N GLY A 308 0.07 11.89 20.80
CA GLY A 308 -0.32 11.75 22.21
C GLY A 308 -1.22 10.54 22.48
N TRP A 309 -1.05 9.45 21.73
CA TRP A 309 -1.82 8.20 21.91
C TRP A 309 -0.94 7.11 22.52
N ALA A 310 -1.51 6.31 23.39
CA ALA A 310 -0.96 5.00 23.73
C ALA A 310 -1.38 3.96 22.65
N ALA A 311 -0.64 2.86 22.52
CA ALA A 311 -1.03 1.79 21.60
C ALA A 311 -2.40 1.18 21.97
N SER A 312 -2.77 1.19 23.24
CA SER A 312 -4.10 0.76 23.73
C SER A 312 -5.25 1.64 23.25
N ASP A 313 -4.98 2.92 22.95
CA ASP A 313 -5.98 3.89 22.49
C ASP A 313 -6.33 3.70 21.01
N VAL A 314 -5.53 2.91 20.30
CA VAL A 314 -5.75 2.59 18.89
C VAL A 314 -6.72 1.42 18.78
N ASP A 315 -7.77 1.60 18.01
CA ASP A 315 -8.78 0.58 17.81
C ASP A 315 -8.34 -0.47 16.77
N LEU A 316 -7.75 -0.03 15.65
CA LEU A 316 -7.29 -0.91 14.58
C LEU A 316 -5.90 -0.51 14.07
N PHE A 317 -5.11 -1.53 13.74
CA PHE A 317 -3.83 -1.41 13.07
C PHE A 317 -3.87 -2.12 11.70
N GLU A 318 -3.41 -1.43 10.66
CA GLU A 318 -3.09 -2.01 9.36
C GLU A 318 -1.58 -1.93 9.16
N ILE A 319 -0.87 -3.03 9.40
CA ILE A 319 0.58 -3.13 9.22
C ILE A 319 0.87 -4.05 8.04
N ASN A 320 1.58 -3.53 7.04
CA ASN A 320 1.84 -4.30 5.82
C ASN A 320 2.60 -5.60 6.11
N GLU A 321 2.08 -6.70 5.59
CA GLU A 321 2.68 -8.02 5.66
C GLU A 321 3.62 -8.24 4.47
N ALA A 322 4.70 -7.44 4.34
CA ALA A 322 5.72 -7.74 3.33
C ALA A 322 6.22 -9.18 3.51
N PHE A 323 6.35 -9.57 4.76
CA PHE A 323 6.48 -10.95 5.27
C PHE A 323 5.65 -11.07 6.55
N ALA A 324 5.21 -12.27 6.89
CA ALA A 324 4.49 -12.53 8.14
C ALA A 324 5.27 -12.01 9.37
N VAL A 325 6.59 -12.17 9.37
CA VAL A 325 7.47 -11.73 10.46
C VAL A 325 7.42 -10.23 10.73
N VAL A 326 7.08 -9.38 9.75
CA VAL A 326 6.95 -7.93 9.94
C VAL A 326 5.80 -7.61 10.89
N ALA A 327 4.63 -8.15 10.60
CA ALA A 327 3.44 -7.94 11.43
C ALA A 327 3.55 -8.66 12.77
N MET A 328 4.15 -9.86 12.80
CA MET A 328 4.41 -10.63 14.03
C MET A 328 5.37 -9.89 14.97
N ALA A 329 6.45 -9.29 14.46
CA ALA A 329 7.40 -8.51 15.25
C ALA A 329 6.73 -7.24 15.80
N ALA A 330 6.00 -6.51 14.97
CA ALA A 330 5.27 -5.32 15.39
C ALA A 330 4.20 -5.65 16.45
N GLN A 331 3.45 -6.73 16.25
CA GLN A 331 2.46 -7.21 17.21
C GLN A 331 3.10 -7.48 18.59
N ARG A 332 4.23 -8.20 18.61
CA ARG A 332 4.94 -8.55 19.84
C ARG A 332 5.49 -7.33 20.56
N ASP A 333 6.21 -6.47 19.86
CA ASP A 333 6.98 -5.38 20.46
C ASP A 333 6.14 -4.16 20.84
N LEU A 334 4.96 -4.00 20.22
CA LEU A 334 3.99 -2.94 20.52
C LEU A 334 2.84 -3.45 21.40
N GLY A 335 2.78 -4.75 21.70
CA GLY A 335 1.70 -5.34 22.49
C GLY A 335 0.32 -5.25 21.81
N ILE A 336 0.27 -5.29 20.47
CA ILE A 336 -0.98 -5.15 19.71
C ILE A 336 -1.79 -6.46 19.84
N PRO A 337 -3.06 -6.38 20.31
CA PRO A 337 -3.94 -7.55 20.29
C PRO A 337 -4.17 -8.04 18.85
N ARG A 338 -4.19 -9.38 18.66
CA ARG A 338 -4.30 -9.96 17.31
C ARG A 338 -5.62 -9.62 16.61
N ASP A 339 -6.66 -9.41 17.34
CA ASP A 339 -7.99 -9.00 16.86
C ASP A 339 -8.07 -7.52 16.44
N LYS A 340 -7.05 -6.72 16.76
CA LYS A 340 -6.91 -5.33 16.29
C LYS A 340 -5.98 -5.18 15.09
N LEU A 341 -5.24 -6.22 14.70
CA LEU A 341 -4.23 -6.17 13.65
C LEU A 341 -4.71 -6.87 12.38
N ASN A 342 -4.73 -6.14 11.24
CA ASN A 342 -5.05 -6.67 9.90
C ASN A 342 -6.32 -7.55 9.94
N ILE A 343 -7.41 -6.99 10.45
CA ILE A 343 -8.64 -7.75 10.77
C ILE A 343 -9.29 -8.40 9.55
N ASN A 344 -9.05 -7.85 8.38
CA ASN A 344 -9.54 -8.34 7.08
C ASN A 344 -8.46 -9.10 6.28
N GLY A 345 -7.38 -9.52 6.94
CA GLY A 345 -6.19 -10.09 6.30
C GLY A 345 -5.26 -9.01 5.72
N GLY A 346 -4.03 -9.40 5.40
CA GLY A 346 -3.00 -8.49 4.91
C GLY A 346 -2.32 -8.99 3.64
N ALA A 347 -1.16 -8.43 3.32
CA ALA A 347 -0.50 -8.59 2.02
C ALA A 347 -0.04 -10.02 1.71
N CYS A 348 0.22 -10.87 2.71
CA CYS A 348 0.49 -12.28 2.48
C CYS A 348 -0.68 -13.01 1.80
N ALA A 349 -1.91 -12.53 2.06
CA ALA A 349 -3.12 -13.07 1.46
C ALA A 349 -3.67 -12.23 0.31
N LEU A 350 -3.59 -10.89 0.41
CA LEU A 350 -4.19 -9.96 -0.56
C LEU A 350 -3.24 -9.63 -1.72
N GLY A 351 -1.93 -9.55 -1.45
CA GLY A 351 -0.92 -9.07 -2.37
C GLY A 351 -0.36 -7.69 -2.00
N HIS A 352 0.78 -7.36 -2.61
CA HIS A 352 1.57 -6.17 -2.32
C HIS A 352 1.99 -5.44 -3.61
N PRO A 353 1.07 -4.72 -4.28
CA PRO A 353 1.45 -3.80 -5.35
C PRO A 353 2.26 -2.66 -4.74
N ILE A 354 3.61 -2.75 -4.84
CA ILE A 354 4.55 -2.03 -3.96
C ILE A 354 4.31 -0.53 -3.90
N GLY A 355 4.09 0.14 -5.02
CA GLY A 355 3.83 1.59 -5.06
C GLY A 355 2.44 2.00 -4.55
N ALA A 356 1.48 1.07 -4.55
CA ALA A 356 0.10 1.33 -4.15
C ALA A 356 -0.19 0.99 -2.68
N THR A 357 0.55 0.06 -2.10
CA THR A 357 0.20 -0.57 -0.82
C THR A 357 0.04 0.44 0.32
N GLY A 358 0.90 1.44 0.42
CA GLY A 358 0.79 2.44 1.49
C GLY A 358 -0.55 3.19 1.50
N ALA A 359 -1.09 3.52 0.34
CA ALA A 359 -2.42 4.12 0.21
C ALA A 359 -3.53 3.07 0.44
N ARG A 360 -3.36 1.84 -0.07
CA ARG A 360 -4.29 0.73 0.15
C ARG A 360 -4.52 0.45 1.64
N LEU A 361 -3.46 0.45 2.45
CA LEU A 361 -3.58 0.26 3.91
C LEU A 361 -4.47 1.34 4.54
N ILE A 362 -4.32 2.60 4.14
CA ILE A 362 -5.15 3.70 4.65
C ILE A 362 -6.60 3.52 4.22
N VAL A 363 -6.85 3.18 2.96
CA VAL A 363 -8.21 2.92 2.45
C VAL A 363 -8.88 1.79 3.23
N THR A 364 -8.21 0.65 3.37
CA THR A 364 -8.74 -0.51 4.11
C THR A 364 -8.99 -0.18 5.58
N LEU A 365 -8.05 0.54 6.22
CA LEU A 365 -8.19 0.96 7.62
C LEU A 365 -9.42 1.84 7.83
N LEU A 366 -9.65 2.83 6.97
CA LEU A 366 -10.79 3.74 7.05
C LEU A 366 -12.13 2.99 6.96
N HIS A 367 -12.26 2.09 5.98
CA HIS A 367 -13.48 1.31 5.80
C HIS A 367 -13.68 0.26 6.91
N ALA A 368 -12.59 -0.32 7.44
CA ALA A 368 -12.67 -1.23 8.58
C ALA A 368 -13.12 -0.51 9.86
N LEU A 369 -12.59 0.68 10.13
CA LEU A 369 -13.03 1.53 11.25
C LEU A 369 -14.52 1.90 11.13
N GLU A 370 -14.94 2.25 9.91
CA GLU A 370 -16.35 2.58 9.65
C GLU A 370 -17.27 1.39 9.88
N ALA A 371 -16.95 0.25 9.27
CA ALA A 371 -17.76 -0.98 9.36
C ALA A 371 -17.88 -1.50 10.80
N GLN A 372 -16.86 -1.29 11.64
CA GLN A 372 -16.85 -1.70 13.06
C GLN A 372 -17.34 -0.58 14.01
N ASN A 373 -17.70 0.60 13.48
CA ASN A 373 -18.01 1.81 14.26
C ASN A 373 -16.91 2.17 15.28
N LEU A 374 -15.65 2.03 14.85
CA LEU A 374 -14.45 2.35 15.61
C LEU A 374 -13.89 3.72 15.18
N LYS A 375 -12.95 4.26 15.95
CA LYS A 375 -12.55 5.66 15.84
C LYS A 375 -11.11 5.85 15.40
N ARG A 376 -10.15 5.25 16.10
CA ARG A 376 -8.71 5.50 15.95
C ARG A 376 -8.00 4.38 15.23
N GLY A 377 -7.27 4.73 14.17
CA GLY A 377 -6.52 3.76 13.41
C GLY A 377 -5.09 4.20 13.11
N VAL A 378 -4.21 3.22 13.01
CA VAL A 378 -2.82 3.40 12.58
C VAL A 378 -2.52 2.48 11.41
N ALA A 379 -2.04 3.05 10.30
CA ALA A 379 -1.48 2.30 9.20
C ALA A 379 0.04 2.48 9.16
N ALA A 380 0.79 1.40 8.92
CA ALA A 380 2.25 1.44 8.80
C ALA A 380 2.77 0.38 7.84
N LEU A 381 3.95 0.64 7.26
CA LEU A 381 4.63 -0.37 6.44
C LEU A 381 6.14 -0.20 6.50
N CYS A 382 6.83 -1.34 6.39
CA CYS A 382 8.27 -1.42 6.17
C CYS A 382 8.61 -1.08 4.72
N ILE A 383 9.83 -0.63 4.51
CA ILE A 383 10.33 -0.15 3.22
C ILE A 383 11.73 -0.71 3.03
N GLY A 384 12.00 -1.33 1.89
CA GLY A 384 13.35 -1.75 1.50
C GLY A 384 14.34 -0.59 1.62
N GLY A 385 15.56 -0.87 2.08
CA GLY A 385 16.55 0.14 2.41
C GLY A 385 16.54 0.57 3.89
N GLY A 386 15.78 -0.12 4.76
CA GLY A 386 15.80 0.11 6.22
C GLY A 386 14.82 1.16 6.71
N GLU A 387 13.77 1.45 5.98
CA GLU A 387 12.85 2.52 6.35
C GLU A 387 11.44 2.02 6.71
N ALA A 388 10.62 2.92 7.26
CA ALA A 388 9.18 2.75 7.46
C ALA A 388 8.45 4.09 7.43
N THR A 389 7.17 4.04 7.09
CA THR A 389 6.20 5.13 7.29
C THR A 389 5.04 4.66 8.14
N ALA A 390 4.46 5.57 8.89
CA ALA A 390 3.25 5.36 9.69
C ALA A 390 2.35 6.60 9.65
N ILE A 391 1.04 6.39 9.64
CA ILE A 391 0.01 7.44 9.66
C ILE A 391 -1.09 7.10 10.66
N ALA A 392 -1.56 8.09 11.41
CA ALA A 392 -2.67 7.98 12.35
C ALA A 392 -3.89 8.73 11.81
N VAL A 393 -5.03 8.08 11.85
CA VAL A 393 -6.31 8.64 11.44
C VAL A 393 -7.33 8.53 12.57
N GLU A 394 -8.21 9.52 12.67
CA GLU A 394 -9.31 9.51 13.64
C GLU A 394 -10.62 9.82 12.90
N ARG A 395 -11.57 8.86 12.92
CA ARG A 395 -12.92 9.10 12.42
C ARG A 395 -13.64 10.09 13.32
N LEU A 396 -14.35 10.99 12.71
CA LEU A 396 -15.19 11.94 13.42
C LEU A 396 -16.55 11.28 13.69
N ALA A 397 -17.05 11.40 14.90
CA ALA A 397 -18.41 10.97 15.21
C ALA A 397 -19.39 11.81 14.38
N HIS A 398 -20.31 11.13 13.69
CA HIS A 398 -21.44 11.78 13.02
C HIS A 398 -22.52 12.08 14.04
#